data_1e71afb1b95051bb4bccfffee56639b3
#
_entry.id   1e71afb1b95051bb4bccfffee56639b3
#
_cell.length_a   1.000
_cell.length_b   1.000
_cell.length_c   1.000
_cell.angle_alpha   90.00
_cell.angle_beta   90.00
_cell.angle_gamma   90.00
#
_symmetry.space_group_name_H-M   'P 1'
#
loop_
_entity.id
_entity.type
_entity.pdbx_description
1 polymer ?
#
loop_
_entity_poly.entity_id
_entity_poly.type
_entity_poly.pdbx_seq_one_letter_code
_entity_poly.pdbx_strand_id
1 'polypeptide(L)'
;MRLNHGAIFNQPDLMENSDESEVETVTYFATATRTGKQWTATTRDLPGGRTVQAQGASWREVKRNVADLIFEVHNDDSSIGALHLVPADPDAAAALKDVIAARSARVLAEQAERDTVRHAVRLLIGQGWSTRDIGSALLLSHQRVSQLAPRATT
;
A
#
# COMPACT_ATOMS: atom_id res chain seq x y z
N MET A 1 -22.26 22.93 60.46
CA MET A 1 -21.29 23.36 59.44
C MET A 1 -20.95 22.20 58.58
N ARG A 2 -21.42 22.19 57.37
CA ARG A 2 -21.10 21.15 56.41
C ARG A 2 -20.56 21.80 55.18
N LEU A 3 -19.31 21.56 54.91
CA LEU A 3 -18.64 21.97 53.69
C LEU A 3 -18.91 20.93 52.64
N ASN A 4 -19.69 21.31 51.67
CA ASN A 4 -19.96 20.50 50.50
C ASN A 4 -18.89 20.83 49.45
N HIS A 5 -17.96 19.91 49.25
CA HIS A 5 -16.98 20.03 48.20
C HIS A 5 -17.36 19.10 47.04
N GLY A 6 -18.32 19.57 46.29
CA GLY A 6 -18.57 19.03 44.96
C GLY A 6 -17.70 19.75 43.94
N ALA A 7 -16.43 19.41 43.87
CA ALA A 7 -15.63 19.81 42.73
C ALA A 7 -15.90 18.84 41.59
N ILE A 8 -16.86 19.21 40.78
CA ILE A 8 -17.03 18.54 39.48
C ILE A 8 -15.93 19.11 38.59
N PHE A 9 -14.87 18.35 38.45
CA PHE A 9 -13.93 18.56 37.36
C PHE A 9 -14.65 18.19 36.06
N ASN A 10 -15.27 19.19 35.47
CA ASN A 10 -15.67 19.14 34.09
C ASN A 10 -14.39 19.28 33.28
N GLN A 11 -13.74 18.16 32.97
CA GLN A 11 -12.75 18.15 31.90
C GLN A 11 -13.54 18.37 30.59
N PRO A 12 -13.25 19.42 29.83
CA PRO A 12 -13.73 19.47 28.48
C PRO A 12 -13.10 18.26 27.76
N ASP A 13 -13.95 17.40 27.25
CA ASP A 13 -13.55 16.44 26.22
C ASP A 13 -12.80 17.22 25.16
N LEU A 14 -11.48 17.13 25.24
CA LEU A 14 -10.68 17.39 24.07
C LEU A 14 -11.06 16.30 23.08
N MET A 15 -12.16 16.52 22.37
CA MET A 15 -12.33 15.92 21.07
C MET A 15 -11.13 16.40 20.28
N GLU A 16 -10.10 15.61 20.31
CA GLU A 16 -9.08 15.60 19.32
C GLU A 16 -9.80 15.30 18.01
N ASN A 17 -10.30 16.35 17.38
CA ASN A 17 -10.55 16.34 15.98
C ASN A 17 -9.19 16.08 15.36
N SER A 18 -8.86 14.81 15.23
CA SER A 18 -7.96 14.37 14.19
C SER A 18 -8.67 14.72 12.89
N ASP A 19 -8.54 15.96 12.50
CA ASP A 19 -8.72 16.38 11.13
C ASP A 19 -7.57 15.71 10.37
N GLU A 20 -7.65 14.37 10.27
CA GLU A 20 -6.98 13.64 9.23
C GLU A 20 -7.62 14.16 7.95
N SER A 21 -7.14 15.31 7.49
CA SER A 21 -7.37 15.72 6.13
C SER A 21 -6.85 14.57 5.29
N GLU A 22 -7.79 13.72 4.83
CA GLU A 22 -7.52 12.72 3.81
C GLU A 22 -6.92 13.51 2.66
N VAL A 23 -5.60 13.43 2.53
CA VAL A 23 -4.92 13.97 1.36
C VAL A 23 -5.42 13.12 0.21
N GLU A 24 -6.35 13.68 -0.56
CA GLU A 24 -6.90 13.03 -1.73
C GLU A 24 -5.77 12.82 -2.73
N THR A 25 -5.25 11.60 -2.77
CA THR A 25 -4.14 11.24 -3.65
C THR A 25 -4.68 10.97 -5.04
N VAL A 26 -4.22 11.74 -6.01
CA VAL A 26 -4.60 11.59 -7.41
C VAL A 26 -3.66 10.61 -8.11
N THR A 27 -4.24 9.65 -8.82
CA THR A 27 -3.51 8.71 -9.66
C THR A 27 -3.61 9.13 -11.12
N TYR A 28 -2.47 9.28 -11.78
CA TYR A 28 -2.41 9.58 -13.21
C TYR A 28 -2.01 8.36 -14.02
N PHE A 29 -2.53 8.33 -15.25
CA PHE A 29 -2.18 7.32 -16.25
C PHE A 29 -1.52 8.02 -17.44
N ALA A 30 -0.33 7.56 -17.80
CA ALA A 30 0.37 7.99 -19.00
C ALA A 30 0.37 6.85 -20.02
N THR A 31 0.12 7.16 -21.27
CA THR A 31 0.20 6.20 -22.36
C THR A 31 1.56 6.30 -23.04
N ALA A 32 2.27 5.19 -23.13
CA ALA A 32 3.59 5.10 -23.72
C ALA A 32 3.56 4.45 -25.10
N THR A 33 4.17 5.12 -26.06
CA THR A 33 4.37 4.62 -27.42
C THR A 33 5.85 4.49 -27.71
N ARG A 34 6.25 3.39 -28.34
CA ARG A 34 7.61 3.16 -28.79
C ARG A 34 7.74 3.44 -30.27
N THR A 35 8.70 4.29 -30.64
CA THR A 35 9.08 4.53 -32.02
C THR A 35 10.57 4.25 -32.18
N GLY A 36 10.91 3.16 -32.85
CA GLY A 36 12.29 2.70 -32.91
C GLY A 36 12.83 2.34 -31.52
N LYS A 37 13.87 3.06 -31.06
CA LYS A 37 14.47 2.87 -29.74
C LYS A 37 14.02 3.91 -28.71
N GLN A 38 13.09 4.78 -29.10
CA GLN A 38 12.64 5.89 -28.25
C GLN A 38 11.22 5.66 -27.77
N TRP A 39 10.99 6.00 -26.51
CA TRP A 39 9.68 6.00 -25.88
C TRP A 39 9.14 7.41 -25.79
N THR A 40 7.83 7.55 -26.01
CA THR A 40 7.08 8.79 -25.78
C THR A 40 5.91 8.49 -24.87
N ALA A 41 5.78 9.21 -23.75
CA ALA A 41 4.66 9.08 -22.83
C ALA A 41 3.81 10.35 -22.84
N THR A 42 2.50 10.18 -22.87
CA THR A 42 1.54 11.27 -22.89
C THR A 42 0.54 11.09 -21.74
N THR A 43 0.36 12.13 -20.93
CA THR A 43 -0.68 12.20 -19.90
C THR A 43 -1.65 13.31 -20.26
N ARG A 44 -2.94 13.00 -20.22
CA ARG A 44 -4.03 13.94 -20.47
C ARG A 44 -4.80 14.23 -19.18
N ASP A 45 -5.67 15.20 -19.24
CA ASP A 45 -6.58 15.55 -18.14
C ASP A 45 -5.88 16.02 -16.86
N LEU A 46 -4.74 16.68 -17.01
CA LEU A 46 -4.10 17.38 -15.91
C LEU A 46 -4.89 18.64 -15.51
N PRO A 47 -4.65 19.20 -14.30
CA PRO A 47 -5.28 20.43 -13.86
C PRO A 47 -5.21 21.54 -14.91
N GLY A 48 -6.35 22.17 -15.20
CA GLY A 48 -6.48 23.18 -16.27
C GLY A 48 -6.63 22.58 -17.67
N GLY A 49 -6.93 21.30 -17.83
CA GLY A 49 -7.08 20.61 -19.12
C GLY A 49 -5.76 20.43 -19.86
N ARG A 50 -4.64 20.49 -19.15
CA ARG A 50 -3.30 20.38 -19.75
C ARG A 50 -2.97 18.94 -20.14
N THR A 51 -2.13 18.82 -21.16
CA THR A 51 -1.52 17.56 -21.60
C THR A 51 -0.01 17.72 -21.52
N VAL A 52 0.68 16.77 -20.95
CA VAL A 52 2.14 16.70 -20.95
C VAL A 52 2.62 15.51 -21.76
N GLN A 53 3.76 15.68 -22.41
CA GLN A 53 4.41 14.66 -23.19
C GLN A 53 5.89 14.64 -22.86
N ALA A 54 6.45 13.46 -22.61
CA ALA A 54 7.86 13.26 -22.32
C ALA A 54 8.43 12.19 -23.25
N GLN A 55 9.73 12.23 -23.43
CA GLN A 55 10.49 11.25 -24.22
C GLN A 55 11.59 10.65 -23.36
N GLY A 56 12.01 9.45 -23.72
CA GLY A 56 13.12 8.75 -23.08
C GLY A 56 13.64 7.60 -23.92
N ALA A 57 14.91 7.26 -23.72
CA ALA A 57 15.57 6.15 -24.40
C ALA A 57 15.19 4.78 -23.82
N SER A 58 14.57 4.76 -22.66
CA SER A 58 14.11 3.56 -21.95
C SER A 58 12.77 3.78 -21.29
N TRP A 59 12.09 2.68 -20.96
CA TRP A 59 10.85 2.73 -20.17
C TRP A 59 11.02 3.45 -18.83
N ARG A 60 12.13 3.20 -18.13
CA ARG A 60 12.43 3.88 -16.86
C ARG A 60 12.61 5.38 -17.05
N GLU A 61 13.33 5.77 -18.08
CA GLU A 61 13.62 7.18 -18.36
C GLU A 61 12.36 7.95 -18.75
N VAL A 62 11.55 7.42 -19.66
CA VAL A 62 10.30 8.09 -20.06
C VAL A 62 9.31 8.19 -18.89
N LYS A 63 9.25 7.17 -18.03
CA LYS A 63 8.40 7.21 -16.84
C LYS A 63 8.84 8.31 -15.88
N ARG A 64 10.13 8.42 -15.62
CA ARG A 64 10.68 9.49 -14.78
C ARG A 64 10.42 10.86 -15.39
N ASN A 65 10.68 11.03 -16.67
CA ASN A 65 10.54 12.32 -17.35
C ASN A 65 9.08 12.80 -17.37
N VAL A 66 8.10 11.91 -17.62
CA VAL A 66 6.70 12.29 -17.58
C VAL A 66 6.23 12.56 -16.15
N ALA A 67 6.75 11.85 -15.16
CA ALA A 67 6.46 12.12 -13.75
C ALA A 67 6.93 13.51 -13.33
N ASP A 68 8.14 13.91 -13.73
CA ASP A 68 8.70 15.23 -13.45
C ASP A 68 7.82 16.34 -14.05
N LEU A 69 7.35 16.17 -15.27
CA LEU A 69 6.45 17.14 -15.91
C LEU A 69 5.09 17.23 -15.22
N ILE A 70 4.53 16.10 -14.77
CA ILE A 70 3.28 16.11 -14.00
C ILE A 70 3.47 16.84 -12.69
N PHE A 71 4.57 16.59 -12.00
CA PHE A 71 4.91 17.26 -10.75
C PHE A 71 5.03 18.77 -10.91
N GLU A 72 5.68 19.25 -11.97
CA GLU A 72 5.77 20.68 -12.29
C GLU A 72 4.39 21.32 -12.51
N VAL A 73 3.47 20.61 -13.17
CA VAL A 73 2.09 21.12 -13.40
C VAL A 73 1.32 21.24 -12.09
N HIS A 74 1.60 20.39 -11.11
CA HIS A 74 0.97 20.42 -9.80
C HIS A 74 1.59 21.43 -8.81
N ASN A 75 2.66 22.14 -9.18
CA ASN A 75 3.35 23.11 -8.32
C ASN A 75 3.69 22.56 -6.93
N ASP A 76 4.37 21.43 -6.87
CA ASP A 76 4.73 20.77 -5.62
C ASP A 76 3.54 20.31 -4.75
N ASP A 77 2.37 20.16 -5.34
CA ASP A 77 1.24 19.61 -4.63
C ASP A 77 1.50 18.15 -4.26
N SER A 78 1.51 17.88 -2.95
CA SER A 78 1.72 16.53 -2.40
C SER A 78 0.57 15.56 -2.66
N SER A 79 -0.47 15.99 -3.35
CA SER A 79 -1.65 15.17 -3.68
C SER A 79 -1.40 14.11 -4.75
N ILE A 80 -0.23 14.11 -5.43
CA ILE A 80 0.10 13.10 -6.42
C ILE A 80 0.46 11.79 -5.73
N GLY A 81 -0.42 10.81 -5.81
CA GLY A 81 -0.20 9.50 -5.18
C GLY A 81 0.55 8.51 -6.04
N ALA A 82 0.26 8.44 -7.33
CA ALA A 82 0.86 7.48 -8.23
C ALA A 82 0.77 7.89 -9.70
N LEU A 83 1.74 7.41 -10.48
CA LEU A 83 1.72 7.45 -11.93
C LEU A 83 1.83 6.03 -12.47
N HIS A 84 0.86 5.63 -13.28
CA HIS A 84 0.88 4.38 -14.02
C HIS A 84 1.21 4.64 -15.48
N LEU A 85 2.30 4.05 -15.95
CA LEU A 85 2.67 4.08 -17.36
C LEU A 85 2.11 2.82 -18.05
N VAL A 86 1.26 3.04 -19.05
CA VAL A 86 0.57 1.97 -19.78
C VAL A 86 1.02 1.98 -21.24
N PRO A 87 1.45 0.84 -21.82
CA PRO A 87 1.76 0.78 -23.23
C PRO A 87 0.54 1.11 -24.09
N ALA A 88 0.75 1.82 -25.19
CA ALA A 88 -0.30 2.06 -26.19
C ALA A 88 -0.68 0.78 -26.94
N ASP A 89 0.27 -0.15 -27.09
CA ASP A 89 0.02 -1.46 -27.68
C ASP A 89 -0.89 -2.30 -26.76
N PRO A 90 -2.06 -2.80 -27.25
CA PRO A 90 -3.00 -3.53 -26.41
C PRO A 90 -2.46 -4.86 -25.88
N ASP A 91 -1.67 -5.57 -26.64
CA ASP A 91 -1.10 -6.87 -26.23
C ASP A 91 -0.04 -6.67 -25.14
N ALA A 92 0.81 -5.66 -25.30
CA ALA A 92 1.77 -5.27 -24.26
C ALA A 92 1.07 -4.80 -22.99
N ALA A 93 0.03 -3.99 -23.11
CA ALA A 93 -0.76 -3.52 -21.96
C ALA A 93 -1.42 -4.70 -21.22
N ALA A 94 -2.01 -5.64 -21.92
CA ALA A 94 -2.61 -6.84 -21.34
C ALA A 94 -1.56 -7.71 -20.64
N ALA A 95 -0.42 -7.93 -21.25
CA ALA A 95 0.67 -8.71 -20.64
C ALA A 95 1.18 -8.09 -19.33
N LEU A 96 1.37 -6.77 -19.27
CA LEU A 96 1.76 -6.07 -18.05
C LEU A 96 0.68 -6.15 -16.97
N LYS A 97 -0.59 -5.98 -17.36
CA LYS A 97 -1.73 -6.11 -16.44
C LYS A 97 -1.80 -7.50 -15.83
N ASP A 98 -1.58 -8.55 -16.62
CA ASP A 98 -1.59 -9.93 -16.13
C ASP A 98 -0.45 -10.19 -15.12
N VAL A 99 0.73 -9.66 -15.36
CA VAL A 99 1.85 -9.75 -14.42
C VAL A 99 1.52 -9.04 -13.09
N ILE A 100 0.94 -7.85 -13.16
CA ILE A 100 0.54 -7.09 -11.96
C ILE A 100 -0.53 -7.86 -11.18
N ALA A 101 -1.53 -8.40 -11.87
CA ALA A 101 -2.58 -9.21 -11.26
C ALA A 101 -2.03 -10.46 -10.58
N ALA A 102 -1.11 -11.18 -11.23
CA ALA A 102 -0.46 -12.36 -10.66
C ALA A 102 0.39 -12.03 -9.42
N ARG A 103 1.12 -10.92 -9.43
CA ARG A 103 1.89 -10.45 -8.27
C ARG A 103 0.98 -10.06 -7.10
N SER A 104 -0.12 -9.38 -7.37
CA SER A 104 -1.11 -9.03 -6.35
C SER A 104 -1.75 -10.26 -5.75
N ALA A 105 -2.13 -11.24 -6.56
CA ALA A 105 -2.68 -12.52 -6.10
C ALA A 105 -1.69 -13.28 -5.19
N ARG A 106 -0.40 -13.28 -5.53
CA ARG A 106 0.64 -13.88 -4.69
C ARG A 106 0.73 -13.19 -3.32
N VAL A 107 0.77 -11.86 -3.29
CA VAL A 107 0.83 -11.10 -2.04
C VAL A 107 -0.37 -11.39 -1.15
N LEU A 108 -1.57 -11.45 -1.71
CA LEU A 108 -2.79 -11.80 -0.97
C LEU A 108 -2.77 -13.23 -0.46
N ALA A 109 -2.28 -14.19 -1.26
CA ALA A 109 -2.14 -15.59 -0.83
C ALA A 109 -1.12 -15.74 0.30
N GLU A 110 0.03 -15.07 0.22
CA GLU A 110 1.03 -15.05 1.29
C GLU A 110 0.48 -14.44 2.59
N GLN A 111 -0.34 -13.40 2.49
CA GLN A 111 -0.98 -12.81 3.66
C GLN A 111 -2.00 -13.75 4.27
N ALA A 112 -2.84 -14.39 3.45
CA ALA A 112 -3.81 -15.38 3.90
C ALA A 112 -3.13 -16.58 4.58
N GLU A 113 -2.02 -17.05 4.03
CA GLU A 113 -1.20 -18.11 4.66
C GLU A 113 -0.68 -17.67 6.04
N ARG A 114 -0.11 -16.48 6.15
CA ARG A 114 0.38 -15.95 7.43
C ARG A 114 -0.71 -15.87 8.49
N ASP A 115 -1.89 -15.41 8.10
CA ASP A 115 -3.03 -15.28 9.02
C ASP A 115 -3.57 -16.65 9.45
N THR A 116 -3.63 -17.61 8.53
CA THR A 116 -4.04 -18.97 8.80
C THR A 116 -3.06 -19.70 9.73
N VAL A 117 -1.76 -19.55 9.48
CA VAL A 117 -0.71 -20.13 10.35
C VAL A 117 -0.78 -19.53 11.76
N ARG A 118 -0.94 -18.20 11.86
CA ARG A 118 -1.08 -17.53 13.16
C ARG A 118 -2.31 -18.03 13.94
N HIS A 119 -3.43 -18.21 13.26
CA HIS A 119 -4.64 -18.75 13.84
C HIS A 119 -4.43 -20.19 14.32
N ALA A 120 -3.82 -21.05 13.50
CA ALA A 120 -3.53 -22.44 13.85
C ALA A 120 -2.59 -22.54 15.07
N VAL A 121 -1.54 -21.73 15.12
CA VAL A 121 -0.61 -21.69 16.28
C VAL A 121 -1.37 -21.35 17.57
N ARG A 122 -2.20 -20.32 17.54
CA ARG A 122 -3.00 -19.92 18.71
C ARG A 122 -3.97 -20.99 19.17
N LEU A 123 -4.65 -21.63 18.22
CA LEU A 123 -5.57 -22.72 18.50
C LEU A 123 -4.87 -23.91 19.16
N LEU A 124 -3.75 -24.35 18.57
CA LEU A 124 -3.00 -25.51 19.06
C LEU A 124 -2.36 -25.26 20.43
N ILE A 125 -1.84 -24.06 20.67
CA ILE A 125 -1.37 -23.66 22.00
C ILE A 125 -2.50 -23.71 23.02
N GLY A 126 -3.69 -23.22 22.67
CA GLY A 126 -4.88 -23.29 23.52
C GLY A 126 -5.32 -24.72 23.83
N GLN A 127 -5.02 -25.68 22.97
CA GLN A 127 -5.22 -27.11 23.16
C GLN A 127 -4.10 -27.80 23.97
N GLY A 128 -3.07 -27.08 24.36
CA GLY A 128 -1.96 -27.61 25.15
C GLY A 128 -0.81 -28.22 24.36
N TRP A 129 -0.76 -28.00 23.04
CA TRP A 129 0.36 -28.49 22.24
C TRP A 129 1.66 -27.76 22.58
N SER A 130 2.78 -28.48 22.58
CA SER A 130 4.09 -27.88 22.72
C SER A 130 4.49 -27.10 21.46
N THR A 131 5.33 -26.08 21.62
CA THR A 131 5.86 -25.32 20.47
C THR A 131 6.65 -26.19 19.49
N ARG A 132 7.27 -27.27 19.96
CA ARG A 132 7.98 -28.25 19.12
C ARG A 132 7.02 -29.08 18.28
N ASP A 133 5.92 -29.56 18.87
CA ASP A 133 4.92 -30.34 18.15
C ASP A 133 4.22 -29.50 17.09
N ILE A 134 3.87 -28.26 17.44
CA ILE A 134 3.30 -27.30 16.49
C ILE A 134 4.26 -27.02 15.35
N GLY A 135 5.53 -26.74 15.65
CA GLY A 135 6.55 -26.53 14.64
C GLY A 135 6.72 -27.72 13.70
N SER A 136 6.73 -28.92 14.23
CA SER A 136 6.79 -30.15 13.41
C SER A 136 5.56 -30.33 12.53
N ALA A 137 4.37 -30.08 13.05
CA ALA A 137 3.13 -30.22 12.31
C ALA A 137 2.97 -29.16 11.19
N LEU A 138 3.41 -27.93 11.45
CA LEU A 138 3.31 -26.80 10.50
C LEU A 138 4.58 -26.58 9.69
N LEU A 139 5.62 -27.40 9.86
CA LEU A 139 6.93 -27.23 9.21
C LEU A 139 7.59 -25.87 9.52
N LEU A 140 7.49 -25.46 10.78
CA LEU A 140 8.07 -24.24 11.31
C LEU A 140 9.10 -24.55 12.39
N SER A 141 10.08 -23.64 12.57
CA SER A 141 10.95 -23.71 13.74
C SER A 141 10.17 -23.41 15.03
N HIS A 142 10.57 -24.00 16.15
CA HIS A 142 9.95 -23.70 17.45
C HIS A 142 10.08 -22.21 17.83
N GLN A 143 11.14 -21.53 17.40
CA GLN A 143 11.30 -20.09 17.58
C GLN A 143 10.24 -19.30 16.81
N ARG A 144 9.94 -19.73 15.56
CA ARG A 144 8.90 -19.10 14.77
C ARG A 144 7.52 -19.29 15.39
N VAL A 145 7.24 -20.47 15.90
CA VAL A 145 6.01 -20.76 16.66
C VAL A 145 5.91 -19.84 17.89
N SER A 146 6.99 -19.68 18.66
CA SER A 146 7.01 -18.80 19.83
C SER A 146 6.76 -17.32 19.47
N GLN A 147 7.25 -16.86 18.33
CA GLN A 147 6.98 -15.51 17.84
C GLN A 147 5.52 -15.28 17.46
N LEU A 148 4.83 -16.32 16.99
CA LEU A 148 3.42 -16.28 16.56
C LEU A 148 2.45 -16.55 17.73
N ALA A 149 2.95 -17.07 18.84
CA ALA A 149 2.16 -17.30 20.03
C ALA A 149 1.67 -15.99 20.65
N PRO A 150 0.47 -15.96 21.27
CA PRO A 150 0.01 -14.79 21.99
C PRO A 150 1.00 -14.48 23.13
N ARG A 151 1.37 -13.20 23.26
CA ARG A 151 2.17 -12.76 24.40
C ARG A 151 1.37 -12.96 25.68
N ALA A 152 1.99 -13.57 26.68
CA ALA A 152 1.40 -13.63 28.01
C ALA A 152 1.23 -12.18 28.50
N THR A 153 0.00 -11.77 28.72
CA THR A 153 -0.31 -10.50 29.40
C THR A 153 0.03 -10.71 30.88
N THR A 154 1.06 -10.06 31.33
CA THR A 154 1.40 -10.02 32.76
C THR A 154 0.48 -9.03 33.47
#